data_25cff75b356b94fa1a5a6a05f04e3cc1
#
_entry.id   25cff75b356b94fa1a5a6a05f04e3cc1
#
_cell.length_a   1.000
_cell.length_b   1.000
_cell.length_c   1.000
_cell.angle_alpha   90.00
_cell.angle_beta   90.00
_cell.angle_gamma   90.00
#
_symmetry.space_group_name_H-M   'P 1'
#
loop_
_entity.id
_entity.type
_entity.pdbx_description
1 polymer ?
#
loop_
_entity_poly.entity_id
_entity_poly.type
_entity_poly.pdbx_seq_one_letter_code
_entity_poly.pdbx_strand_id
1 'polypeptide(L)'
;RDRGLRAAMEAQRVLERSGAQTVLCLPFRPKRGDRLEIPRQAVLGELEKELPQADLLVCFGGDGTILHAARDATLHDVPVLGVNMGSVGFMAELERSELSRLAGLANNSFTTEERMMLDVSVFRGDKLISQDLALNDAVCSKGSVARVAELEVWADGMRISQVIGDGVIVATPTGSTAYSMSAGGPIVEPTSHSIIVTPVCAHQLAARAMVLSDRRVVTIQPPKGNRKQSYLS
;
A
#
# COMPACT_ATOMS: atom_id res chain seq x y z
N ARG A 1 13.85 -0.31 9.78
CA ARG A 1 14.30 0.93 9.09
C ARG A 1 15.82 0.96 9.06
N ASP A 2 16.40 1.25 7.91
CA ASP A 2 17.86 1.45 7.75
C ASP A 2 18.26 2.85 8.25
N ARG A 3 18.28 3.03 9.56
CA ARG A 3 18.50 4.36 10.20
C ARG A 3 19.83 5.02 9.83
N GLY A 4 20.83 4.24 9.46
CA GLY A 4 22.17 4.73 9.10
C GLY A 4 22.45 4.58 7.62
N LEU A 5 21.45 4.29 6.79
CA LEU A 5 21.58 4.02 5.34
C LEU A 5 22.67 2.97 5.00
N ARG A 6 23.00 2.08 5.95
CA ARG A 6 24.11 1.12 5.77
C ARG A 6 23.78 0.09 4.70
N ALA A 7 22.56 -0.45 4.73
CA ALA A 7 22.11 -1.41 3.71
C ALA A 7 21.92 -0.72 2.35
N ALA A 8 21.36 0.48 2.33
CA ALA A 8 21.21 1.26 1.10
C ALA A 8 22.57 1.59 0.46
N MET A 9 23.57 1.98 1.24
CA MET A 9 24.93 2.23 0.75
C MET A 9 25.66 0.95 0.33
N GLU A 10 25.38 -0.18 0.95
CA GLU A 10 25.91 -1.48 0.54
C GLU A 10 25.30 -1.89 -0.81
N ALA A 11 23.98 -1.75 -0.96
CA ALA A 11 23.27 -1.98 -2.21
C ALA A 11 23.77 -1.06 -3.33
N GLN A 12 23.98 0.22 -3.04
CA GLN A 12 24.57 1.18 -3.98
C GLN A 12 25.90 0.67 -4.54
N ARG A 13 26.81 0.23 -3.67
CA ARG A 13 28.10 -0.32 -4.12
C ARG A 13 27.96 -1.56 -5.00
N VAL A 14 27.00 -2.43 -4.71
CA VAL A 14 26.73 -3.63 -5.51
C VAL A 14 26.23 -3.22 -6.90
N LEU A 15 25.28 -2.31 -6.98
CA LEU A 15 24.69 -1.83 -8.22
C LEU A 15 25.71 -1.06 -9.08
N GLU A 16 26.46 -0.15 -8.49
CA GLU A 16 27.48 0.64 -9.20
C GLU A 16 28.61 -0.23 -9.76
N ARG A 17 29.06 -1.25 -9.03
CA ARG A 17 30.02 -2.26 -9.53
C ARG A 17 29.48 -3.05 -10.72
N SER A 18 28.16 -3.18 -10.83
CA SER A 18 27.49 -3.85 -11.94
C SER A 18 27.15 -2.89 -13.10
N GLY A 19 27.55 -1.61 -13.00
CA GLY A 19 27.37 -0.61 -14.06
C GLY A 19 26.11 0.23 -13.95
N ALA A 20 25.30 0.08 -12.90
CA ALA A 20 24.11 0.91 -12.69
C ALA A 20 24.49 2.30 -12.12
N GLN A 21 23.74 3.31 -12.50
CA GLN A 21 23.78 4.62 -11.84
C GLN A 21 22.80 4.61 -10.66
N THR A 22 23.19 5.15 -9.52
CA THR A 22 22.38 5.10 -8.32
C THR A 22 22.30 6.46 -7.61
N VAL A 23 21.15 6.77 -7.06
CA VAL A 23 20.94 7.93 -6.20
C VAL A 23 20.30 7.47 -4.89
N LEU A 24 20.86 7.88 -3.75
CA LEU A 24 20.26 7.63 -2.44
C LEU A 24 19.25 8.70 -2.12
N CYS A 25 18.05 8.30 -1.74
CA CYS A 25 16.98 9.22 -1.32
C CYS A 25 16.44 8.83 0.06
N LEU A 26 15.93 9.81 0.79
CA LEU A 26 15.13 9.53 1.98
C LEU A 26 13.66 9.35 1.59
N PRO A 27 12.94 8.39 2.19
CA PRO A 27 11.53 8.13 1.87
C PRO A 27 10.59 9.23 2.40
N PHE A 28 11.11 10.15 3.19
CA PHE A 28 10.35 11.27 3.77
C PHE A 28 11.29 12.40 4.16
N ARG A 29 10.78 13.62 4.21
CA ARG A 29 11.52 14.77 4.75
C ARG A 29 11.70 14.56 6.27
N PRO A 30 12.95 14.55 6.80
CA PRO A 30 13.18 14.38 8.22
C PRO A 30 12.47 15.47 9.02
N LYS A 31 11.74 15.07 10.06
CA LYS A 31 11.14 16.01 11.02
C LYS A 31 12.16 16.37 12.10
N ARG A 32 11.99 17.55 12.69
CA ARG A 32 12.82 17.99 13.82
C ARG A 32 12.70 16.98 14.98
N GLY A 33 13.79 16.25 15.26
CA GLY A 33 13.82 15.17 16.26
C GLY A 33 14.01 13.77 15.71
N ASP A 34 13.95 13.57 14.41
CA ASP A 34 14.29 12.29 13.80
C ASP A 34 15.79 12.03 13.96
N ARG A 35 16.13 10.90 14.59
CA ARG A 35 17.53 10.45 14.75
C ARG A 35 17.94 9.65 13.51
N LEU A 36 18.25 10.35 12.43
CA LEU A 36 18.89 9.76 11.26
C LEU A 36 20.40 9.93 11.39
N GLU A 37 21.12 8.81 11.44
CA GLU A 37 22.58 8.80 11.45
C GLU A 37 23.09 8.73 9.99
N ILE A 38 22.90 9.84 9.25
CA ILE A 38 23.33 9.90 7.84
C ILE A 38 24.86 9.94 7.81
N PRO A 39 25.51 8.94 7.14
CA PRO A 39 26.97 8.93 6.98
C PRO A 39 27.43 10.18 6.23
N ARG A 40 28.56 10.76 6.63
CA ARG A 40 29.11 11.99 6.01
C ARG A 40 29.38 11.87 4.52
N GLN A 41 29.65 10.66 4.02
CA GLN A 41 29.89 10.35 2.63
C GLN A 41 28.62 10.12 1.81
N ALA A 42 27.44 10.05 2.41
CA ALA A 42 26.20 9.85 1.68
C ALA A 42 25.76 11.17 1.01
N VAL A 43 25.67 11.13 -0.30
CA VAL A 43 25.06 12.21 -1.09
C VAL A 43 23.60 11.82 -1.31
N LEU A 44 22.68 12.67 -0.85
CA LEU A 44 21.24 12.41 -0.94
C LEU A 44 20.62 13.24 -2.06
N GLY A 45 19.86 12.59 -2.93
CA GLY A 45 18.94 13.21 -3.88
C GLY A 45 17.56 13.48 -3.26
N GLU A 46 16.74 14.20 -4.00
CA GLU A 46 15.34 14.44 -3.68
C GLU A 46 14.46 13.41 -4.43
N LEU A 47 13.77 12.53 -3.70
CA LEU A 47 13.00 11.43 -4.31
C LEU A 47 12.04 11.93 -5.40
N GLU A 48 11.33 13.02 -5.16
CA GLU A 48 10.37 13.62 -6.10
C GLU A 48 11.02 14.04 -7.45
N LYS A 49 12.32 14.37 -7.44
CA LYS A 49 13.05 14.78 -8.65
C LYS A 49 13.72 13.61 -9.37
N GLU A 50 14.17 12.62 -8.60
CA GLU A 50 14.90 11.47 -9.13
C GLU A 50 13.97 10.40 -9.68
N LEU A 51 12.82 10.20 -9.03
CA LEU A 51 11.87 9.14 -9.36
C LEU A 51 11.38 9.16 -10.82
N PRO A 52 11.02 10.32 -11.40
CA PRO A 52 10.57 10.37 -12.81
C PRO A 52 11.61 9.93 -13.84
N GLN A 53 12.88 9.81 -13.46
CA GLN A 53 14.00 9.42 -14.32
C GLN A 53 14.57 8.04 -13.95
N ALA A 54 14.00 7.39 -12.94
CA ALA A 54 14.48 6.11 -12.44
C ALA A 54 13.88 4.94 -13.23
N ASP A 55 14.69 3.94 -13.53
CA ASP A 55 14.24 2.67 -14.10
C ASP A 55 13.68 1.73 -13.02
N LEU A 56 14.09 1.90 -11.76
CA LEU A 56 13.70 1.06 -10.62
C LEU A 56 13.89 1.81 -9.30
N LEU A 57 12.98 1.63 -8.37
CA LEU A 57 13.08 2.07 -6.99
C LEU A 57 13.41 0.90 -6.07
N VAL A 58 14.58 0.90 -5.41
CA VAL A 58 14.90 -0.08 -4.36
C VAL A 58 14.59 0.52 -2.98
N CYS A 59 13.64 -0.08 -2.28
CA CYS A 59 13.12 0.42 -1.00
C CYS A 59 13.61 -0.41 0.18
N PHE A 60 14.23 0.22 1.19
CA PHE A 60 14.75 -0.43 2.39
C PHE A 60 13.84 -0.20 3.59
N GLY A 61 13.10 -1.22 4.01
CA GLY A 61 12.18 -1.08 5.12
C GLY A 61 11.32 -2.31 5.36
N GLY A 62 10.23 -2.13 6.08
CA GLY A 62 9.14 -3.10 6.17
C GLY A 62 8.00 -2.70 5.25
N ASP A 63 6.90 -3.48 5.27
CA ASP A 63 5.73 -3.32 4.40
C ASP A 63 5.21 -1.88 4.32
N GLY A 64 5.09 -1.18 5.44
CA GLY A 64 4.64 0.22 5.44
C GLY A 64 5.54 1.18 4.67
N THR A 65 6.87 0.94 4.63
CA THR A 65 7.80 1.74 3.83
C THR A 65 7.64 1.44 2.35
N ILE A 66 7.46 0.15 2.02
CA ILE A 66 7.23 -0.30 0.64
C ILE A 66 5.90 0.24 0.11
N LEU A 67 4.84 0.24 0.92
CA LEU A 67 3.53 0.81 0.56
C LEU A 67 3.63 2.30 0.16
N HIS A 68 4.35 3.10 0.95
CA HIS A 68 4.57 4.51 0.61
C HIS A 68 5.40 4.66 -0.67
N ALA A 69 6.48 3.87 -0.79
CA ALA A 69 7.32 3.89 -1.98
C ALA A 69 6.56 3.48 -3.25
N ALA A 70 5.73 2.44 -3.17
CA ALA A 70 4.92 1.98 -4.29
C ALA A 70 3.92 3.04 -4.76
N ARG A 71 3.28 3.76 -3.82
CA ARG A 71 2.36 4.85 -4.16
C ARG A 71 3.05 5.95 -4.97
N ASP A 72 4.23 6.40 -4.52
CA ASP A 72 4.97 7.45 -5.21
C ASP A 72 5.49 6.96 -6.57
N ALA A 73 5.98 5.71 -6.63
CA ALA A 73 6.52 5.09 -7.83
C ALA A 73 5.46 4.88 -8.92
N THR A 74 4.23 4.49 -8.54
CA THR A 74 3.10 4.27 -9.47
C THR A 74 2.76 5.53 -10.27
N LEU A 75 2.92 6.72 -9.70
CA LEU A 75 2.69 7.98 -10.41
C LEU A 75 3.65 8.22 -11.57
N HIS A 76 4.76 7.49 -11.61
CA HIS A 76 5.82 7.60 -12.62
C HIS A 76 6.07 6.29 -13.36
N ASP A 77 5.24 5.26 -13.15
CA ASP A 77 5.37 3.94 -13.75
C ASP A 77 6.72 3.26 -13.46
N VAL A 78 7.26 3.49 -12.25
CA VAL A 78 8.56 2.97 -11.81
C VAL A 78 8.35 1.68 -10.99
N PRO A 79 8.95 0.55 -11.41
CA PRO A 79 8.91 -0.69 -10.61
C PRO A 79 9.56 -0.51 -9.23
N VAL A 80 9.07 -1.26 -8.23
CA VAL A 80 9.57 -1.19 -6.85
C VAL A 80 10.10 -2.55 -6.41
N LEU A 81 11.33 -2.57 -5.87
CA LEU A 81 11.91 -3.72 -5.21
C LEU A 81 12.04 -3.45 -3.71
N GLY A 82 11.39 -4.24 -2.88
CA GLY A 82 11.49 -4.17 -1.43
C GLY A 82 12.66 -4.99 -0.88
N VAL A 83 13.42 -4.39 0.04
CA VAL A 83 14.44 -5.07 0.86
C VAL A 83 14.02 -5.00 2.32
N ASN A 84 13.81 -6.16 2.95
CA ASN A 84 13.39 -6.26 4.33
C ASN A 84 14.50 -5.81 5.29
N MET A 85 14.17 -4.90 6.21
CA MET A 85 15.08 -4.34 7.22
C MET A 85 14.67 -4.68 8.65
N GLY A 86 13.78 -5.63 8.85
CA GLY A 86 13.26 -5.92 10.19
C GLY A 86 12.50 -7.23 10.30
N SER A 87 11.28 -7.19 10.83
CA SER A 87 10.40 -8.34 10.90
C SER A 87 9.95 -8.76 9.51
N VAL A 88 9.79 -10.05 9.31
CA VAL A 88 9.26 -10.63 8.06
C VAL A 88 7.96 -9.96 7.69
N GLY A 89 7.91 -9.43 6.46
CA GLY A 89 6.72 -8.86 5.82
C GLY A 89 6.33 -9.66 4.59
N PHE A 90 5.20 -9.31 3.99
CA PHE A 90 4.67 -9.98 2.79
C PHE A 90 5.07 -9.29 1.47
N MET A 91 5.73 -8.11 1.54
CA MET A 91 5.95 -7.25 0.38
C MET A 91 7.41 -7.15 -0.07
N ALA A 92 8.36 -7.53 0.79
CA ALA A 92 9.78 -7.46 0.46
C ALA A 92 10.23 -8.73 -0.27
N GLU A 93 10.94 -8.56 -1.38
CA GLU A 93 11.48 -9.65 -2.20
C GLU A 93 12.85 -10.13 -1.73
N LEU A 94 13.61 -9.25 -1.07
CA LEU A 94 14.95 -9.57 -0.60
C LEU A 94 15.09 -9.33 0.90
N GLU A 95 15.89 -10.17 1.52
CA GLU A 95 16.40 -9.94 2.85
C GLU A 95 17.73 -9.16 2.79
N ARG A 96 18.09 -8.50 3.89
CA ARG A 96 19.36 -7.78 3.99
C ARG A 96 20.59 -8.62 3.64
N SER A 97 20.57 -9.91 3.94
CA SER A 97 21.64 -10.86 3.63
C SER A 97 21.79 -11.16 2.14
N GLU A 98 20.80 -10.79 1.33
CA GLU A 98 20.71 -11.10 -0.11
C GLU A 98 21.06 -9.91 -1.01
N LEU A 99 21.60 -8.82 -0.48
CA LEU A 99 21.93 -7.60 -1.25
C LEU A 99 22.83 -7.85 -2.46
N SER A 100 23.67 -8.89 -2.42
CA SER A 100 24.50 -9.30 -3.56
C SER A 100 23.69 -9.67 -4.81
N ARG A 101 22.44 -10.11 -4.65
CA ARG A 101 21.53 -10.45 -5.76
C ARG A 101 21.11 -9.23 -6.57
N LEU A 102 21.23 -8.02 -6.01
CA LEU A 102 20.96 -6.76 -6.73
C LEU A 102 21.86 -6.58 -7.97
N ALA A 103 23.02 -7.25 -8.02
CA ALA A 103 23.86 -7.25 -9.22
C ALA A 103 23.12 -7.77 -10.47
N GLY A 104 22.14 -8.64 -10.29
CA GLY A 104 21.30 -9.17 -11.37
C GLY A 104 20.43 -8.10 -12.04
N LEU A 105 20.11 -7.01 -11.35
CA LEU A 105 19.28 -5.93 -11.91
C LEU A 105 19.96 -5.25 -13.10
N ALA A 106 21.26 -5.01 -13.03
CA ALA A 106 22.03 -4.40 -14.12
C ALA A 106 22.10 -5.27 -15.39
N ASN A 107 21.85 -6.56 -15.26
CA ASN A 107 21.88 -7.52 -16.36
C ASN A 107 20.47 -7.98 -16.78
N ASN A 108 19.40 -7.30 -16.35
CA ASN A 108 18.00 -7.68 -16.57
C ASN A 108 17.70 -9.14 -16.15
N SER A 109 18.39 -9.65 -15.13
CA SER A 109 18.19 -11.00 -14.57
C SER A 109 17.14 -10.97 -13.46
N PHE A 110 15.95 -10.49 -13.78
CA PHE A 110 14.80 -10.42 -12.88
C PHE A 110 13.49 -10.48 -13.67
N THR A 111 12.41 -10.76 -12.99
CA THR A 111 11.05 -10.67 -13.52
C THR A 111 10.27 -9.63 -12.76
N THR A 112 9.35 -8.95 -13.42
CA THR A 112 8.40 -8.02 -12.78
C THR A 112 7.06 -8.71 -12.57
N GLU A 113 6.38 -8.35 -11.51
CA GLU A 113 5.04 -8.78 -11.18
C GLU A 113 4.13 -7.56 -11.08
N GLU A 114 3.00 -7.60 -11.77
CA GLU A 114 2.02 -6.50 -11.70
C GLU A 114 1.11 -6.69 -10.48
N ARG A 115 0.87 -5.60 -9.77
CA ARG A 115 -0.03 -5.53 -8.61
C ARG A 115 -1.08 -4.48 -8.85
N MET A 116 -2.36 -4.86 -8.78
CA MET A 116 -3.44 -3.87 -8.88
C MET A 116 -3.45 -2.94 -7.67
N MET A 117 -3.90 -1.70 -7.89
CA MET A 117 -4.19 -0.73 -6.84
C MET A 117 -5.66 -0.31 -6.91
N LEU A 118 -6.19 0.16 -5.79
CA LEU A 118 -7.50 0.81 -5.75
C LEU A 118 -7.32 2.30 -6.01
N ASP A 119 -8.10 2.84 -6.94
CA ASP A 119 -8.33 4.29 -7.04
C ASP A 119 -9.51 4.64 -6.13
N VAL A 120 -9.21 5.37 -5.07
CA VAL A 120 -10.16 5.65 -4.00
C VAL A 120 -10.58 7.11 -4.04
N SER A 121 -11.85 7.35 -4.30
CA SER A 121 -12.44 8.70 -4.33
C SER A 121 -13.46 8.90 -3.22
N VAL A 122 -13.35 10.01 -2.49
CA VAL A 122 -14.27 10.38 -1.42
C VAL A 122 -15.15 11.55 -1.85
N PHE A 123 -16.45 11.37 -1.77
CA PHE A 123 -17.43 12.38 -2.13
C PHE A 123 -18.26 12.84 -0.92
N ARG A 124 -18.67 14.09 -0.93
CA ARG A 124 -19.69 14.64 -0.04
C ARG A 124 -20.80 15.24 -0.89
N GLY A 125 -21.91 14.51 -1.04
CA GLY A 125 -22.86 14.75 -2.13
C GLY A 125 -22.14 14.54 -3.47
N ASP A 126 -22.25 15.48 -4.39
CA ASP A 126 -21.61 15.42 -5.71
C ASP A 126 -20.19 16.01 -5.74
N LYS A 127 -19.71 16.53 -4.59
CA LYS A 127 -18.40 17.16 -4.50
C LYS A 127 -17.31 16.14 -4.15
N LEU A 128 -16.30 16.00 -5.02
CA LEU A 128 -15.07 15.28 -4.71
C LEU A 128 -14.31 16.00 -3.59
N ILE A 129 -14.01 15.27 -2.51
CA ILE A 129 -13.30 15.79 -1.34
C ILE A 129 -11.83 15.35 -1.34
N SER A 130 -11.57 14.09 -1.72
CA SER A 130 -10.24 13.50 -1.74
C SER A 130 -10.20 12.38 -2.75
N GLN A 131 -9.02 12.17 -3.33
CA GLN A 131 -8.69 11.00 -4.16
C GLN A 131 -7.31 10.52 -3.79
N ASP A 132 -7.12 9.21 -3.75
CA ASP A 132 -5.86 8.56 -3.40
C ASP A 132 -5.76 7.15 -3.96
N LEU A 133 -4.54 6.60 -4.00
CA LEU A 133 -4.26 5.23 -4.42
C LEU A 133 -3.93 4.35 -3.21
N ALA A 134 -4.50 3.15 -3.17
CA ALA A 134 -4.20 2.16 -2.14
C ALA A 134 -3.71 0.84 -2.75
N LEU A 135 -2.51 0.41 -2.35
CA LEU A 135 -1.97 -0.89 -2.74
C LEU A 135 -2.55 -2.02 -1.87
N ASN A 136 -2.84 -1.77 -0.59
CA ASN A 136 -3.47 -2.76 0.28
C ASN A 136 -4.99 -2.61 0.32
N ASP A 137 -5.49 -1.57 0.99
CA ASP A 137 -6.91 -1.43 1.27
C ASP A 137 -7.32 0.02 1.55
N ALA A 138 -8.63 0.24 1.45
CA ALA A 138 -9.32 1.43 1.90
C ALA A 138 -10.36 1.03 2.95
N VAL A 139 -10.33 1.67 4.12
CA VAL A 139 -11.18 1.30 5.25
C VAL A 139 -12.21 2.37 5.54
N CYS A 140 -13.47 2.04 5.38
CA CYS A 140 -14.58 2.90 5.83
C CYS A 140 -15.02 2.44 7.22
N SER A 141 -14.72 3.22 8.26
CA SER A 141 -14.95 2.86 9.64
C SER A 141 -15.84 3.86 10.39
N LYS A 142 -16.34 3.42 11.56
CA LYS A 142 -17.08 4.29 12.48
C LYS A 142 -16.20 5.43 13.00
N GLY A 143 -16.78 6.61 13.14
CA GLY A 143 -16.07 7.78 13.64
C GLY A 143 -16.03 7.94 15.15
N SER A 144 -16.67 7.04 15.90
CA SER A 144 -16.73 7.08 17.35
C SER A 144 -16.70 5.67 17.92
N VAL A 145 -15.89 5.46 18.96
CA VAL A 145 -15.73 4.15 19.63
C VAL A 145 -17.05 3.59 20.17
N ALA A 146 -17.97 4.45 20.58
CA ALA A 146 -19.23 4.06 21.25
C ALA A 146 -20.41 3.79 20.30
N ARG A 147 -20.22 3.87 18.99
CA ARG A 147 -21.33 3.72 18.02
C ARG A 147 -20.98 2.73 16.93
N VAL A 148 -21.93 1.94 16.50
CA VAL A 148 -21.83 1.07 15.32
C VAL A 148 -22.01 1.90 14.06
N ALA A 149 -21.21 1.59 13.03
CA ALA A 149 -21.46 2.09 11.69
C ALA A 149 -22.58 1.27 11.03
N GLU A 150 -23.42 1.94 10.27
CA GLU A 150 -24.35 1.31 9.34
C GLU A 150 -23.97 1.77 7.94
N LEU A 151 -23.52 0.84 7.12
CA LEU A 151 -22.94 1.10 5.81
C LEU A 151 -23.60 0.23 4.76
N GLU A 152 -23.94 0.82 3.64
CA GLU A 152 -24.38 0.10 2.44
C GLU A 152 -23.21 -0.10 1.51
N VAL A 153 -23.07 -1.32 0.98
CA VAL A 153 -22.09 -1.68 -0.02
C VAL A 153 -22.80 -1.82 -1.37
N TRP A 154 -22.31 -1.10 -2.34
CA TRP A 154 -22.86 -1.08 -3.69
C TRP A 154 -21.79 -1.50 -4.69
N ALA A 155 -22.20 -2.22 -5.74
CA ALA A 155 -21.36 -2.53 -6.90
C ALA A 155 -22.09 -2.09 -8.17
N ASP A 156 -21.47 -1.21 -8.94
CA ASP A 156 -22.03 -0.63 -10.18
C ASP A 156 -23.46 -0.08 -10.00
N GLY A 157 -23.70 0.63 -8.90
CA GLY A 157 -24.99 1.22 -8.60
C GLY A 157 -26.07 0.26 -8.06
N MET A 158 -25.76 -1.01 -7.87
CA MET A 158 -26.62 -2.00 -7.24
C MET A 158 -26.17 -2.28 -5.81
N ARG A 159 -27.06 -2.18 -4.83
CA ARG A 159 -26.74 -2.54 -3.45
C ARG A 159 -26.57 -4.04 -3.31
N ILE A 160 -25.36 -4.47 -2.93
CA ILE A 160 -25.02 -5.89 -2.77
C ILE A 160 -24.98 -6.34 -1.30
N SER A 161 -24.78 -5.40 -0.36
CA SER A 161 -24.77 -5.72 1.08
C SER A 161 -25.12 -4.50 1.92
N GLN A 162 -25.46 -4.77 3.18
CA GLN A 162 -25.56 -3.77 4.25
C GLN A 162 -24.81 -4.32 5.45
N VAL A 163 -23.94 -3.51 6.05
CA VAL A 163 -23.10 -3.89 7.17
C VAL A 163 -23.44 -3.01 8.37
N ILE A 164 -23.76 -3.64 9.48
CA ILE A 164 -23.90 -3.00 10.80
C ILE A 164 -22.77 -3.54 11.66
N GLY A 165 -21.76 -2.71 11.94
CA GLY A 165 -20.55 -3.14 12.61
C GLY A 165 -19.56 -2.01 12.83
N ASP A 166 -18.27 -2.32 12.85
CA ASP A 166 -17.21 -1.34 13.01
C ASP A 166 -16.83 -0.66 11.69
N GLY A 167 -17.07 -1.33 10.54
CA GLY A 167 -16.75 -0.78 9.24
C GLY A 167 -16.76 -1.80 8.10
N VAL A 168 -16.21 -1.37 6.98
CA VAL A 168 -16.01 -2.18 5.77
C VAL A 168 -14.59 -1.90 5.24
N ILE A 169 -13.86 -2.94 4.92
CA ILE A 169 -12.58 -2.90 4.24
C ILE A 169 -12.82 -3.23 2.77
N VAL A 170 -12.27 -2.42 1.87
CA VAL A 170 -12.15 -2.73 0.45
C VAL A 170 -10.67 -2.94 0.17
N ALA A 171 -10.26 -4.15 -0.18
CA ALA A 171 -8.87 -4.53 -0.32
C ALA A 171 -8.54 -5.01 -1.74
N THR A 172 -7.28 -4.83 -2.13
CA THR A 172 -6.67 -5.49 -3.28
C THR A 172 -6.31 -6.93 -2.93
N PRO A 173 -5.92 -7.78 -3.89
CA PRO A 173 -5.32 -9.07 -3.60
C PRO A 173 -4.04 -8.97 -2.74
N THR A 174 -3.19 -7.97 -2.97
CA THR A 174 -2.02 -7.69 -2.13
C THR A 174 -2.45 -7.40 -0.68
N GLY A 175 -3.48 -6.56 -0.49
CA GLY A 175 -4.03 -6.22 0.82
C GLY A 175 -4.83 -7.34 1.49
N SER A 176 -5.11 -8.44 0.79
CA SER A 176 -5.83 -9.60 1.34
C SER A 176 -5.15 -10.20 2.57
N THR A 177 -3.81 -10.09 2.65
CA THR A 177 -3.00 -10.56 3.78
C THR A 177 -2.76 -9.50 4.86
N ALA A 178 -3.31 -8.29 4.69
CA ALA A 178 -3.20 -7.18 5.65
C ALA A 178 -4.43 -7.10 6.59
N TYR A 179 -5.09 -5.95 6.68
CA TYR A 179 -6.22 -5.76 7.60
C TYR A 179 -7.44 -6.60 7.21
N SER A 180 -7.67 -6.84 5.92
CA SER A 180 -8.74 -7.72 5.45
C SER A 180 -8.64 -9.12 6.06
N MET A 181 -7.44 -9.72 6.11
CA MET A 181 -7.21 -11.02 6.74
C MET A 181 -7.55 -11.00 8.24
N SER A 182 -7.13 -9.97 8.95
CA SER A 182 -7.41 -9.82 10.39
C SER A 182 -8.92 -9.67 10.66
N ALA A 183 -9.67 -9.14 9.70
CA ALA A 183 -11.13 -9.03 9.76
C ALA A 183 -11.87 -10.30 9.27
N GLY A 184 -11.16 -11.37 8.92
CA GLY A 184 -11.73 -12.63 8.45
C GLY A 184 -11.99 -12.69 6.94
N GLY A 185 -11.33 -11.82 6.16
CA GLY A 185 -11.32 -11.89 4.71
C GLY A 185 -10.48 -13.06 4.18
N PRO A 186 -10.73 -13.52 2.94
CA PRO A 186 -9.96 -14.58 2.31
C PRO A 186 -8.55 -14.09 1.93
N ILE A 187 -7.59 -15.00 1.92
CA ILE A 187 -6.30 -14.79 1.26
C ILE A 187 -6.52 -14.98 -0.25
N VAL A 188 -6.05 -14.04 -1.02
CA VAL A 188 -6.19 -14.01 -2.48
C VAL A 188 -4.81 -13.88 -3.11
N GLU A 189 -4.59 -14.61 -4.21
CA GLU A 189 -3.35 -14.54 -5.00
C GLU A 189 -3.03 -13.08 -5.35
N PRO A 190 -1.85 -12.56 -5.00
CA PRO A 190 -1.53 -11.15 -5.15
C PRO A 190 -1.63 -10.60 -6.58
N THR A 191 -1.39 -11.45 -7.59
CA THR A 191 -1.48 -11.12 -9.02
C THR A 191 -2.88 -11.24 -9.61
N SER A 192 -3.86 -11.69 -8.81
CA SER A 192 -5.23 -11.83 -9.32
C SER A 192 -5.91 -10.47 -9.48
N HIS A 193 -6.92 -10.44 -10.37
CA HIS A 193 -7.70 -9.25 -10.70
C HIS A 193 -9.05 -9.27 -9.97
N SER A 194 -9.01 -8.89 -8.68
CA SER A 194 -10.20 -8.91 -7.83
C SER A 194 -10.18 -7.86 -6.72
N ILE A 195 -11.36 -7.46 -6.27
CA ILE A 195 -11.58 -6.57 -5.14
C ILE A 195 -12.19 -7.38 -4.01
N ILE A 196 -11.60 -7.33 -2.82
CA ILE A 196 -12.12 -8.00 -1.64
C ILE A 196 -12.87 -6.99 -0.77
N VAL A 197 -14.11 -7.28 -0.42
CA VAL A 197 -14.93 -6.46 0.47
C VAL A 197 -15.15 -7.24 1.76
N THR A 198 -14.57 -6.78 2.86
CA THR A 198 -14.58 -7.48 4.15
C THR A 198 -15.29 -6.63 5.20
N PRO A 199 -16.40 -7.11 5.78
CA PRO A 199 -17.05 -6.46 6.93
C PRO A 199 -16.15 -6.53 8.18
N VAL A 200 -16.13 -5.46 8.98
CA VAL A 200 -15.38 -5.42 10.25
C VAL A 200 -16.34 -5.51 11.42
N CYS A 201 -16.18 -6.56 12.25
CA CYS A 201 -17.00 -6.79 13.45
C CYS A 201 -18.51 -6.67 13.18
N ALA A 202 -18.98 -7.25 12.08
CA ALA A 202 -20.39 -7.18 11.71
C ALA A 202 -21.27 -7.93 12.71
N HIS A 203 -22.38 -7.31 13.10
CA HIS A 203 -23.34 -7.90 14.02
C HIS A 203 -24.26 -8.92 13.33
N GLN A 204 -24.34 -8.89 11.99
CA GLN A 204 -25.16 -9.82 11.22
C GLN A 204 -24.43 -11.16 11.03
N LEU A 205 -25.05 -12.26 11.43
CA LEU A 205 -24.51 -13.62 11.26
C LEU A 205 -24.26 -13.98 9.77
N ALA A 206 -25.00 -13.37 8.87
CA ALA A 206 -24.88 -13.60 7.42
C ALA A 206 -23.84 -12.72 6.73
N ALA A 207 -23.26 -11.73 7.42
CA ALA A 207 -22.22 -10.88 6.82
C ALA A 207 -20.96 -11.71 6.52
N ARG A 208 -20.55 -11.73 5.28
CA ARG A 208 -19.37 -12.46 4.78
C ARG A 208 -18.53 -11.54 3.91
N ALA A 209 -17.25 -11.80 3.86
CA ALA A 209 -16.38 -11.21 2.87
C ALA A 209 -16.80 -11.64 1.47
N MET A 210 -16.70 -10.73 0.52
CA MET A 210 -17.03 -10.95 -0.88
C MET A 210 -15.80 -10.69 -1.73
N VAL A 211 -15.64 -11.48 -2.79
CA VAL A 211 -14.63 -11.26 -3.82
C VAL A 211 -15.35 -10.87 -5.09
N LEU A 212 -15.01 -9.70 -5.62
CA LEU A 212 -15.61 -9.10 -6.81
C LEU A 212 -14.55 -8.96 -7.91
N SER A 213 -14.98 -8.83 -9.14
CA SER A 213 -14.06 -8.48 -10.24
C SER A 213 -13.49 -7.08 -10.06
N ASP A 214 -12.24 -6.89 -10.46
CA ASP A 214 -11.54 -5.58 -10.53
C ASP A 214 -12.25 -4.55 -11.43
N ARG A 215 -13.12 -5.02 -12.34
CA ARG A 215 -13.92 -4.17 -13.24
C ARG A 215 -15.12 -3.50 -12.55
N ARG A 216 -15.39 -3.83 -11.29
CA ARG A 216 -16.50 -3.26 -10.53
C ARG A 216 -16.12 -1.94 -9.88
N VAL A 217 -17.05 -1.02 -9.87
CA VAL A 217 -16.98 0.18 -9.03
C VAL A 217 -17.68 -0.11 -7.73
N VAL A 218 -16.91 -0.21 -6.64
CA VAL A 218 -17.44 -0.44 -5.29
C VAL A 218 -17.69 0.90 -4.62
N THR A 219 -18.91 1.12 -4.13
CA THR A 219 -19.28 2.32 -3.38
C THR A 219 -19.70 1.95 -1.97
N ILE A 220 -19.13 2.64 -0.97
CA ILE A 220 -19.51 2.51 0.44
C ILE A 220 -20.18 3.81 0.86
N GLN A 221 -21.40 3.73 1.38
CA GLN A 221 -22.13 4.91 1.83
C GLN A 221 -23.00 4.60 3.04
N PRO A 222 -23.31 5.59 3.90
CA PRO A 222 -24.33 5.43 4.91
C PRO A 222 -25.73 5.36 4.27
N PRO A 223 -26.71 4.68 4.87
CA PRO A 223 -28.09 4.69 4.40
C PRO A 223 -28.64 6.12 4.31
N LYS A 224 -29.55 6.36 3.35
CA LYS A 224 -30.22 7.66 3.19
C LYS A 224 -30.89 8.09 4.49
N GLY A 225 -30.65 9.34 4.92
CA GLY A 225 -31.17 9.90 6.16
C GLY A 225 -30.32 9.63 7.40
N ASN A 226 -29.29 8.81 7.32
CA ASN A 226 -28.37 8.57 8.42
C ASN A 226 -27.25 9.65 8.41
N ARG A 227 -27.26 10.56 9.42
CA ARG A 227 -26.26 11.63 9.57
C ARG A 227 -25.05 11.22 10.41
N LYS A 228 -24.83 9.92 10.61
CA LYS A 228 -23.68 9.42 11.37
C LYS A 228 -22.38 9.65 10.57
N GLN A 229 -21.32 10.09 11.26
CA GLN A 229 -20.01 10.28 10.67
C GLN A 229 -19.33 8.91 10.47
N SER A 230 -18.79 8.71 9.27
CA SER A 230 -17.88 7.62 8.95
C SER A 230 -16.52 8.22 8.55
N TYR A 231 -15.44 7.48 8.75
CA TYR A 231 -14.10 7.90 8.40
C TYR A 231 -13.52 6.90 7.39
N LEU A 232 -12.80 7.43 6.41
CA LEU A 232 -11.96 6.65 5.50
C LEU A 232 -10.51 6.73 5.99
N SER A 233 -9.83 5.61 6.01
CA SER A 233 -8.39 5.47 6.29
C SER A 233 -7.75 4.50 5.29
#